data_313ac8d3393ec5c169f6139f5d622cde
#
_entry.id   313ac8d3393ec5c169f6139f5d622cde
#
_cell.length_a   1.000
_cell.length_b   1.000
_cell.length_c   1.000
_cell.angle_alpha   90.00
_cell.angle_beta   90.00
_cell.angle_gamma   90.00
#
_symmetry.space_group_name_H-M   'P 1'
#
loop_
_entity.id
_entity.type
_entity.pdbx_description
1 polymer ?
#
loop_
_entity_poly.entity_id
_entity_poly.type
_entity_poly.pdbx_seq_one_letter_code
_entity_poly.pdbx_strand_id
1 'polypeptide(L)'
;MAIQILNYIENKEKREESFDRVIQAIRDSLLIQRALLKVKELSDNNIHVFDYVEKDGGLYATVKSYSVLDYLQGILENEPYNYTLKCDTLNAISFGAPQRRERFIMVGLKKDLNIEYTYPEATFTEGSYRTVRDAISDIQDIEPGKEVTDSYFTLPPHPEAQGLEKELRGRCLHNHITTATRETALSRFKALKAGENFHDLSPELKTTYSNAERTQNTIYMRLKYDEPSGTVVNVRKSMWIHPELDRAISIREAARLQTFPDSFIFEGTKDSQYQQVGNAVPPFLAKAVAESIISILDQVQ
;
A
#
# COMPACT_ATOMS: atom_id res chain seq x y z
N MET A 1 9.84 -33.00 33.51
CA MET A 1 8.63 -32.18 33.22
C MET A 1 7.34 -32.98 33.47
N ALA A 2 7.03 -34.04 32.71
CA ALA A 2 5.82 -34.85 32.95
C ALA A 2 5.73 -35.36 34.41
N ILE A 3 6.85 -35.81 34.98
CA ILE A 3 6.95 -36.24 36.40
C ILE A 3 6.67 -35.09 37.37
N GLN A 4 7.09 -33.85 37.05
CA GLN A 4 6.83 -32.68 37.91
C GLN A 4 5.36 -32.25 37.86
N ILE A 5 4.71 -32.35 36.70
CA ILE A 5 3.31 -32.10 36.53
C ILE A 5 2.46 -33.19 37.26
N LEU A 6 2.84 -34.47 37.14
CA LEU A 6 2.21 -35.56 37.84
C LEU A 6 2.35 -35.39 39.37
N ASN A 7 3.55 -35.10 39.85
CA ASN A 7 3.78 -34.85 41.29
C ASN A 7 2.98 -33.63 41.82
N TYR A 8 2.75 -32.61 40.99
CA TYR A 8 1.90 -31.46 41.33
C TYR A 8 0.41 -31.87 41.43
N ILE A 9 -0.05 -32.73 40.51
CA ILE A 9 -1.44 -33.22 40.51
C ILE A 9 -1.71 -34.13 41.70
N GLU A 10 -0.72 -34.97 42.06
CA GLU A 10 -0.85 -35.98 43.13
C GLU A 10 -0.63 -35.44 44.56
N ASN A 11 0.21 -34.39 44.75
CA ASN A 11 0.54 -33.82 46.05
C ASN A 11 -0.27 -32.56 46.39
N LYS A 12 -1.45 -32.75 46.99
CA LYS A 12 -2.35 -31.63 47.36
C LYS A 12 -1.78 -30.71 48.48
N GLU A 13 -0.81 -31.14 49.26
CA GLU A 13 -0.30 -30.42 50.45
C GLU A 13 0.86 -29.46 50.21
N LYS A 14 1.52 -29.48 49.02
CA LYS A 14 2.62 -28.59 48.65
C LYS A 14 2.33 -27.70 47.46
N ARG A 15 1.10 -27.25 47.35
CA ARG A 15 0.64 -26.55 46.10
C ARG A 15 1.30 -25.23 45.82
N GLU A 16 1.65 -24.45 46.82
CA GLU A 16 2.21 -23.08 46.59
C GLU A 16 3.67 -23.10 46.13
N GLU A 17 4.53 -23.91 46.76
CA GLU A 17 5.93 -24.03 46.34
C GLU A 17 6.15 -24.74 44.99
N SER A 18 5.24 -25.63 44.62
CA SER A 18 5.33 -26.36 43.34
C SER A 18 4.74 -25.63 42.15
N PHE A 19 3.86 -24.65 42.38
CA PHE A 19 3.12 -23.95 41.33
C PHE A 19 4.07 -23.18 40.40
N ASP A 20 4.96 -22.38 40.95
CA ASP A 20 5.94 -21.60 40.14
C ASP A 20 6.89 -22.51 39.37
N ARG A 21 7.31 -23.64 39.94
CA ARG A 21 8.14 -24.63 39.23
C ARG A 21 7.39 -25.29 38.08
N VAL A 22 6.09 -25.59 38.25
CA VAL A 22 5.26 -26.14 37.18
C VAL A 22 5.04 -25.10 36.07
N ILE A 23 4.74 -23.86 36.42
CA ILE A 23 4.58 -22.78 35.47
C ILE A 23 5.89 -22.55 34.66
N GLN A 24 7.04 -22.55 35.33
CA GLN A 24 8.32 -22.41 34.67
C GLN A 24 8.60 -23.59 33.72
N ALA A 25 8.34 -24.84 34.18
CA ALA A 25 8.50 -26.02 33.33
C ALA A 25 7.58 -26.00 32.10
N ILE A 26 6.35 -25.47 32.24
CA ILE A 26 5.40 -25.30 31.12
C ILE A 26 5.95 -24.23 30.15
N ARG A 27 6.47 -23.11 30.65
CA ARG A 27 7.06 -22.05 29.81
C ARG A 27 8.25 -22.57 29.00
N ASP A 28 9.16 -23.27 29.66
CA ASP A 28 10.35 -23.87 29.02
C ASP A 28 9.93 -24.91 27.96
N SER A 29 8.91 -25.68 28.25
CA SER A 29 8.35 -26.65 27.30
C SER A 29 7.74 -26.00 26.08
N LEU A 30 7.01 -24.90 26.25
CA LEU A 30 6.42 -24.14 25.15
C LEU A 30 7.50 -23.51 24.26
N LEU A 31 8.60 -23.02 24.86
CA LEU A 31 9.75 -22.49 24.11
C LEU A 31 10.39 -23.58 23.25
N ILE A 32 10.65 -24.76 23.84
CA ILE A 32 11.21 -25.92 23.10
C ILE A 32 10.27 -26.35 22.00
N GLN A 33 8.97 -26.44 22.27
CA GLN A 33 7.98 -26.84 21.26
C GLN A 33 7.94 -25.86 20.09
N ARG A 34 7.97 -24.54 20.37
CA ARG A 34 8.02 -23.49 19.32
C ARG A 34 9.30 -23.59 18.50
N ALA A 35 10.43 -23.83 19.14
CA ALA A 35 11.72 -24.01 18.45
C ALA A 35 11.67 -25.25 17.52
N LEU A 36 11.16 -26.39 18.01
CA LEU A 36 11.02 -27.60 17.20
C LEU A 36 10.07 -27.42 16.01
N LEU A 37 8.94 -26.73 16.22
CA LEU A 37 8.01 -26.40 15.13
C LEU A 37 8.69 -25.54 14.07
N LYS A 38 9.51 -24.57 14.49
CA LYS A 38 10.25 -23.70 13.57
C LYS A 38 11.34 -24.45 12.79
N VAL A 39 12.08 -25.33 13.47
CA VAL A 39 13.06 -26.21 12.82
C VAL A 39 12.38 -27.11 11.78
N LYS A 40 11.21 -27.67 12.13
CA LYS A 40 10.42 -28.49 11.20
C LYS A 40 9.94 -27.66 10.00
N GLU A 41 9.43 -26.44 10.22
CA GLU A 41 9.00 -25.53 9.15
C GLU A 41 10.15 -25.23 8.18
N LEU A 42 11.36 -24.96 8.68
CA LEU A 42 12.54 -24.72 7.86
C LEU A 42 12.89 -25.96 7.03
N SER A 43 12.85 -27.15 7.65
CA SER A 43 13.13 -28.41 6.97
C SER A 43 12.08 -28.75 5.91
N ASP A 44 10.78 -28.60 6.24
CA ASP A 44 9.68 -28.90 5.33
C ASP A 44 9.68 -27.99 4.08
N ASN A 45 10.25 -26.77 4.21
CA ASN A 45 10.43 -25.82 3.11
C ASN A 45 11.81 -25.88 2.45
N ASN A 46 12.62 -26.90 2.74
CA ASN A 46 13.98 -27.08 2.22
C ASN A 46 14.91 -25.88 2.48
N ILE A 47 14.73 -25.18 3.59
CA ILE A 47 15.56 -24.04 3.98
C ILE A 47 16.81 -24.58 4.68
N HIS A 48 17.97 -24.34 4.06
CA HIS A 48 19.25 -24.74 4.63
C HIS A 48 19.62 -23.83 5.81
N VAL A 49 19.84 -24.44 6.98
CA VAL A 49 20.27 -23.73 8.20
C VAL A 49 21.78 -23.95 8.37
N PHE A 50 22.52 -22.85 8.49
CA PHE A 50 23.97 -22.89 8.72
C PHE A 50 24.32 -23.00 10.20
N ASP A 51 23.56 -22.32 11.05
CA ASP A 51 23.83 -22.27 12.47
C ASP A 51 22.57 -21.87 13.27
N TYR A 52 22.57 -22.22 14.56
CA TYR A 52 21.59 -21.79 15.54
C TYR A 52 22.29 -21.01 16.65
N VAL A 53 21.78 -19.82 16.96
CA VAL A 53 22.31 -18.95 18.00
C VAL A 53 21.21 -18.63 19.03
N GLU A 54 21.53 -18.84 20.29
CA GLU A 54 20.68 -18.37 21.39
C GLU A 54 21.05 -16.91 21.72
N LYS A 55 20.07 -16.02 21.67
CA LYS A 55 20.24 -14.61 21.99
C LYS A 55 18.97 -14.06 22.61
N ASP A 56 19.11 -13.26 23.69
CA ASP A 56 17.98 -12.58 24.36
C ASP A 56 16.82 -13.52 24.74
N GLY A 57 17.14 -14.76 25.14
CA GLY A 57 16.15 -15.78 25.50
C GLY A 57 15.37 -16.37 24.31
N GLY A 58 15.82 -16.16 23.09
CA GLY A 58 15.29 -16.72 21.86
C GLY A 58 16.31 -17.54 21.08
N LEU A 59 15.83 -18.54 20.35
CA LEU A 59 16.63 -19.34 19.41
C LEU A 59 16.50 -18.75 18.01
N TYR A 60 17.63 -18.39 17.42
CA TYR A 60 17.75 -17.84 16.07
C TYR A 60 18.46 -18.82 15.15
N ALA A 61 18.00 -18.93 13.91
CA ALA A 61 18.65 -19.73 12.88
C ALA A 61 19.27 -18.80 11.83
N THR A 62 20.54 -19.04 11.49
CA THR A 62 21.18 -18.41 10.33
C THR A 62 20.85 -19.24 9.10
N VAL A 63 20.10 -18.66 8.17
CA VAL A 63 19.66 -19.33 6.94
C VAL A 63 20.14 -18.56 5.72
N LYS A 64 20.36 -19.28 4.62
CA LYS A 64 20.51 -18.65 3.30
C LYS A 64 19.13 -18.28 2.80
N SER A 65 18.85 -16.98 2.66
CA SER A 65 17.65 -16.51 2.02
C SER A 65 17.96 -15.93 0.66
N TYR A 66 17.02 -16.06 -0.25
CA TYR A 66 17.02 -15.36 -1.52
C TYR A 66 16.04 -14.19 -1.40
N SER A 67 16.34 -13.07 -2.03
CA SER A 67 15.30 -12.05 -2.23
C SER A 67 14.20 -12.63 -3.14
N VAL A 68 12.98 -12.12 -3.03
CA VAL A 68 11.89 -12.52 -3.91
C VAL A 68 12.27 -12.30 -5.38
N LEU A 69 13.04 -11.24 -5.65
CA LEU A 69 13.52 -10.92 -6.98
C LEU A 69 14.48 -11.98 -7.50
N ASP A 70 15.52 -12.35 -6.73
CA ASP A 70 16.50 -13.38 -7.11
C ASP A 70 15.81 -14.73 -7.37
N TYR A 71 14.81 -15.06 -6.55
CA TYR A 71 14.03 -16.28 -6.71
C TYR A 71 13.22 -16.28 -8.01
N LEU A 72 12.51 -15.19 -8.30
CA LEU A 72 11.74 -15.04 -9.53
C LEU A 72 12.64 -15.05 -10.77
N GLN A 73 13.78 -14.35 -10.73
CA GLN A 73 14.76 -14.37 -11.81
C GLN A 73 15.29 -15.79 -12.04
N GLY A 74 15.69 -16.46 -10.97
CA GLY A 74 16.21 -17.83 -11.04
C GLY A 74 15.22 -18.83 -11.65
N ILE A 75 13.92 -18.63 -11.46
CA ILE A 75 12.88 -19.47 -12.07
C ILE A 75 12.61 -19.04 -13.53
N LEU A 76 12.35 -17.77 -13.75
CA LEU A 76 11.84 -17.29 -15.04
C LEU A 76 12.92 -17.28 -16.14
N GLU A 77 14.19 -17.09 -15.78
CA GLU A 77 15.30 -17.07 -16.74
C GLU A 77 15.79 -18.48 -17.17
N ASN A 78 15.33 -19.53 -16.50
CA ASN A 78 15.71 -20.91 -16.78
C ASN A 78 14.55 -21.73 -17.36
N GLU A 79 14.87 -22.95 -17.83
CA GLU A 79 13.87 -23.92 -18.26
C GLU A 79 12.84 -24.24 -17.14
N PRO A 80 11.55 -24.41 -17.48
CA PRO A 80 10.96 -24.39 -18.83
C PRO A 80 10.53 -22.99 -19.30
N TYR A 81 10.81 -21.94 -18.56
CA TYR A 81 10.27 -20.60 -18.83
C TYR A 81 11.10 -19.82 -19.85
N ASN A 82 12.42 -19.78 -19.72
CA ASN A 82 13.37 -19.17 -20.65
C ASN A 82 13.07 -17.72 -21.04
N TYR A 83 12.85 -16.84 -20.04
CA TYR A 83 12.71 -15.41 -20.27
C TYR A 83 14.05 -14.68 -20.11
N THR A 84 14.23 -13.60 -20.86
CA THR A 84 15.17 -12.54 -20.52
C THR A 84 14.39 -11.49 -19.73
N LEU A 85 14.82 -11.23 -18.50
CA LEU A 85 14.14 -10.30 -17.59
C LEU A 85 14.83 -8.93 -17.59
N LYS A 86 14.03 -7.88 -17.63
CA LYS A 86 14.49 -6.51 -17.40
C LYS A 86 13.68 -5.91 -16.24
N CYS A 87 14.37 -5.27 -15.30
CA CYS A 87 13.77 -4.73 -14.09
C CYS A 87 14.12 -3.25 -13.96
N ASP A 88 13.15 -2.42 -13.64
CA ASP A 88 13.37 -1.01 -13.33
C ASP A 88 12.33 -0.49 -12.34
N THR A 89 12.64 0.66 -11.73
CA THR A 89 11.70 1.37 -10.85
C THR A 89 11.23 2.64 -11.55
N LEU A 90 9.97 2.64 -11.96
CA LEU A 90 9.36 3.75 -12.65
C LEU A 90 8.52 4.61 -11.69
N ASN A 91 8.60 5.94 -11.84
CA ASN A 91 7.78 6.85 -11.08
C ASN A 91 6.58 7.30 -11.91
N ALA A 92 5.36 7.08 -11.41
CA ALA A 92 4.11 7.40 -12.11
C ALA A 92 3.97 8.88 -12.48
N ILE A 93 4.62 9.78 -11.73
CA ILE A 93 4.61 11.22 -12.04
C ILE A 93 5.20 11.52 -13.42
N SER A 94 6.22 10.76 -13.83
CA SER A 94 6.86 10.89 -15.13
C SER A 94 5.99 10.44 -16.29
N PHE A 95 4.86 9.79 -15.99
CA PHE A 95 3.87 9.31 -16.96
C PHE A 95 2.51 10.02 -16.80
N GLY A 96 2.51 11.19 -16.17
CA GLY A 96 1.35 12.07 -16.07
C GLY A 96 0.37 11.77 -14.92
N ALA A 97 0.75 10.95 -13.96
CA ALA A 97 0.00 10.84 -12.71
C ALA A 97 0.29 12.07 -11.82
N PRO A 98 -0.73 12.69 -11.19
CA PRO A 98 -0.54 13.82 -10.28
C PRO A 98 -0.08 13.35 -8.89
N GLN A 99 0.83 12.35 -8.85
CA GLN A 99 1.39 11.80 -7.62
C GLN A 99 2.80 11.25 -7.83
N ARG A 100 3.62 11.36 -6.80
CA ARG A 100 4.93 10.73 -6.72
C ARG A 100 4.74 9.29 -6.22
N ARG A 101 4.81 8.31 -7.15
CA ARG A 101 4.58 6.90 -6.84
C ARG A 101 5.54 6.03 -7.64
N GLU A 102 6.51 5.48 -6.97
CA GLU A 102 7.43 4.52 -7.55
C GLU A 102 6.84 3.12 -7.57
N ARG A 103 7.08 2.41 -8.66
CA ARG A 103 6.72 1.01 -8.84
C ARG A 103 7.86 0.27 -9.48
N PHE A 104 8.28 -0.80 -8.82
CA PHE A 104 9.17 -1.78 -9.42
C PHE A 104 8.39 -2.54 -10.48
N ILE A 105 8.90 -2.53 -11.70
CA ILE A 105 8.32 -3.21 -12.87
C ILE A 105 9.34 -4.22 -13.38
N MET A 106 8.91 -5.44 -13.59
CA MET A 106 9.68 -6.49 -14.23
C MET A 106 9.00 -6.88 -15.53
N VAL A 107 9.72 -6.81 -16.63
CA VAL A 107 9.24 -7.25 -17.94
C VAL A 107 10.11 -8.41 -18.42
N GLY A 108 9.47 -9.51 -18.83
CA GLY A 108 10.14 -10.69 -19.37
C GLY A 108 9.77 -10.94 -20.83
N LEU A 109 10.75 -11.04 -21.69
CA LEU A 109 10.59 -11.47 -23.07
C LEU A 109 11.16 -12.88 -23.22
N LYS A 110 10.52 -13.73 -24.02
CA LYS A 110 11.05 -15.06 -24.35
C LYS A 110 12.40 -14.93 -25.05
N LYS A 111 13.40 -15.72 -24.64
CA LYS A 111 14.76 -15.67 -25.18
C LYS A 111 14.82 -15.97 -26.69
N ASP A 112 13.93 -16.81 -27.18
CA ASP A 112 13.83 -17.17 -28.60
C ASP A 112 13.40 -16.00 -29.51
N LEU A 113 12.75 -14.96 -28.94
CA LEU A 113 12.44 -13.74 -29.70
C LEU A 113 13.69 -12.94 -30.08
N ASN A 114 14.79 -13.12 -29.35
CA ASN A 114 16.06 -12.41 -29.56
C ASN A 114 15.91 -10.87 -29.66
N ILE A 115 15.05 -10.30 -28.82
CA ILE A 115 14.74 -8.88 -28.75
C ILE A 115 15.06 -8.36 -27.35
N GLU A 116 15.59 -7.16 -27.27
CA GLU A 116 15.82 -6.46 -26.02
C GLU A 116 14.67 -5.50 -25.69
N TYR A 117 14.14 -5.62 -24.47
CA TYR A 117 13.12 -4.68 -23.96
C TYR A 117 13.75 -3.37 -23.53
N THR A 118 13.10 -2.26 -23.88
CA THR A 118 13.43 -0.91 -23.37
C THR A 118 12.20 -0.29 -22.73
N TYR A 119 12.37 0.21 -21.50
CA TYR A 119 11.29 0.89 -20.79
C TYR A 119 10.88 2.18 -21.49
N PRO A 120 9.60 2.60 -21.33
CA PRO A 120 9.12 3.85 -21.94
C PRO A 120 9.87 5.05 -21.35
N GLU A 121 10.14 6.03 -22.18
CA GLU A 121 10.72 7.31 -21.75
C GLU A 121 9.70 8.14 -20.96
N ALA A 122 10.20 8.94 -20.02
CA ALA A 122 9.39 9.88 -19.27
C ALA A 122 8.76 10.94 -20.20
N THR A 123 7.45 11.10 -20.13
CA THR A 123 6.70 12.10 -20.91
C THR A 123 6.52 13.42 -20.13
N PHE A 124 6.70 13.40 -18.83
CA PHE A 124 6.62 14.55 -17.94
C PHE A 124 7.91 14.69 -17.12
N THR A 125 8.38 15.93 -16.98
CA THR A 125 9.58 16.26 -16.22
C THR A 125 9.27 17.34 -15.18
N GLU A 126 10.24 17.66 -14.34
CA GLU A 126 10.10 18.73 -13.35
C GLU A 126 9.70 20.05 -14.05
N GLY A 127 8.68 20.71 -13.52
CA GLY A 127 8.06 21.91 -14.11
C GLY A 127 6.87 21.62 -15.05
N SER A 128 6.69 20.37 -15.52
CA SER A 128 5.52 19.96 -16.32
C SER A 128 4.61 18.94 -15.61
N TYR A 129 4.96 18.55 -14.38
CA TYR A 129 4.18 17.57 -13.65
C TYR A 129 2.74 18.03 -13.41
N ARG A 130 1.80 17.10 -13.59
CA ARG A 130 0.41 17.31 -13.24
C ARG A 130 0.25 17.38 -11.73
N THR A 131 -0.73 18.16 -11.30
CA THR A 131 -0.96 18.50 -9.89
C THR A 131 -2.26 17.89 -9.35
N VAL A 132 -2.47 18.00 -8.05
CA VAL A 132 -3.74 17.62 -7.42
C VAL A 132 -4.90 18.41 -8.04
N ARG A 133 -4.68 19.70 -8.39
CA ARG A 133 -5.69 20.56 -9.04
C ARG A 133 -6.19 19.94 -10.34
N ASP A 134 -5.28 19.49 -11.19
CA ASP A 134 -5.62 18.90 -12.49
C ASP A 134 -6.50 17.64 -12.36
N ALA A 135 -6.45 16.97 -11.21
CA ALA A 135 -7.18 15.73 -10.99
C ALA A 135 -8.55 15.90 -10.36
N ILE A 136 -8.73 16.84 -9.41
CA ILE A 136 -9.90 16.84 -8.54
C ILE A 136 -10.61 18.18 -8.40
N SER A 137 -10.10 19.29 -8.96
CA SER A 137 -10.73 20.59 -8.78
C SER A 137 -12.11 20.71 -9.42
N ASP A 138 -12.36 20.03 -10.52
CA ASP A 138 -13.63 20.04 -11.25
C ASP A 138 -14.79 19.34 -10.52
N ILE A 139 -14.49 18.59 -9.48
CA ILE A 139 -15.49 17.87 -8.66
C ILE A 139 -15.54 18.37 -7.21
N GLN A 140 -14.79 19.40 -6.85
CA GLN A 140 -14.68 19.88 -5.46
C GLN A 140 -16.03 20.31 -4.86
N ASP A 141 -16.91 20.90 -5.69
CA ASP A 141 -18.23 21.42 -5.27
C ASP A 141 -19.29 20.32 -5.12
N ILE A 142 -18.95 19.08 -5.43
CA ILE A 142 -19.83 17.92 -5.27
C ILE A 142 -19.57 17.32 -3.88
N GLU A 143 -20.59 17.37 -3.02
CA GLU A 143 -20.44 16.78 -1.67
C GLU A 143 -20.42 15.24 -1.76
N PRO A 144 -19.37 14.57 -1.25
CA PRO A 144 -19.28 13.13 -1.29
C PRO A 144 -20.35 12.44 -0.44
N GLY A 145 -20.88 11.33 -0.94
CA GLY A 145 -21.71 10.42 -0.15
C GLY A 145 -20.96 9.85 1.06
N LYS A 146 -21.71 9.33 2.04
CA LYS A 146 -21.12 8.72 3.26
C LYS A 146 -21.23 7.19 3.24
N GLU A 147 -22.12 6.64 2.42
CA GLU A 147 -22.36 5.19 2.33
C GLU A 147 -22.11 4.66 0.93
N VAL A 148 -21.75 3.39 0.84
CA VAL A 148 -21.61 2.69 -0.43
C VAL A 148 -22.99 2.41 -0.98
N THR A 149 -23.28 2.93 -2.17
CA THR A 149 -24.52 2.73 -2.90
C THR A 149 -24.20 2.52 -4.37
N ASP A 150 -25.16 1.99 -5.13
CA ASP A 150 -25.05 1.89 -6.59
C ASP A 150 -25.33 3.24 -7.29
N SER A 151 -25.62 4.30 -6.52
CA SER A 151 -25.86 5.63 -7.05
C SER A 151 -24.58 6.33 -7.49
N TYR A 152 -24.73 7.23 -8.43
CA TYR A 152 -23.68 8.10 -8.94
C TYR A 152 -24.16 9.53 -9.04
N PHE A 153 -23.23 10.47 -9.10
CA PHE A 153 -23.52 11.86 -9.40
C PHE A 153 -23.42 12.07 -10.92
N THR A 154 -24.42 12.73 -11.50
CA THR A 154 -24.33 13.11 -12.92
C THR A 154 -23.53 14.39 -13.04
N LEU A 155 -22.44 14.35 -13.80
CA LEU A 155 -21.63 15.52 -14.09
C LEU A 155 -22.20 16.27 -15.30
N PRO A 156 -22.28 17.61 -15.25
CA PRO A 156 -22.63 18.39 -16.41
C PRO A 156 -21.55 18.23 -17.48
N PRO A 157 -21.91 18.35 -18.77
CA PRO A 157 -20.93 18.41 -19.85
C PRO A 157 -19.93 19.56 -19.58
N HIS A 158 -18.64 19.27 -19.79
CA HIS A 158 -17.58 20.25 -19.69
C HIS A 158 -16.74 20.23 -20.98
N PRO A 159 -17.24 20.84 -22.07
CA PRO A 159 -16.56 20.78 -23.37
C PRO A 159 -15.21 21.47 -23.37
N GLU A 160 -14.96 22.37 -22.43
CA GLU A 160 -13.69 23.09 -22.24
C GLU A 160 -12.65 22.29 -21.43
N ALA A 161 -13.01 21.09 -20.92
CA ALA A 161 -12.09 20.26 -20.16
C ALA A 161 -10.82 19.96 -20.96
N GLN A 162 -9.67 20.14 -20.33
CA GLN A 162 -8.36 19.95 -20.93
C GLN A 162 -7.46 19.09 -20.06
N GLY A 163 -6.32 18.66 -20.62
CA GLY A 163 -5.31 17.93 -19.88
C GLY A 163 -5.85 16.70 -19.16
N LEU A 164 -5.52 16.56 -17.87
CA LEU A 164 -5.90 15.41 -17.07
C LEU A 164 -7.40 15.30 -16.81
N GLU A 165 -8.08 16.44 -16.60
CA GLU A 165 -9.54 16.45 -16.45
C GLU A 165 -10.23 15.81 -17.65
N LYS A 166 -9.86 16.17 -18.87
CA LYS A 166 -10.42 15.61 -20.10
C LYS A 166 -10.26 14.09 -20.19
N GLU A 167 -9.14 13.58 -19.68
CA GLU A 167 -8.81 12.15 -19.71
C GLU A 167 -9.55 11.35 -18.65
N LEU A 168 -9.83 11.95 -17.49
CA LEU A 168 -10.44 11.27 -16.33
C LEU A 168 -11.95 11.46 -16.24
N ARG A 169 -12.46 12.64 -16.64
CA ARG A 169 -13.85 13.05 -16.44
C ARG A 169 -14.81 12.22 -17.26
N GLY A 170 -15.76 11.58 -16.57
CA GLY A 170 -16.92 10.90 -17.15
C GLY A 170 -18.21 11.71 -17.01
N ARG A 171 -19.31 11.17 -17.51
CA ARG A 171 -20.66 11.72 -17.27
C ARG A 171 -21.23 11.27 -15.92
N CYS A 172 -20.77 10.14 -15.42
CA CYS A 172 -21.21 9.53 -14.16
C CYS A 172 -20.01 9.46 -13.20
N LEU A 173 -20.14 10.09 -12.04
CA LEU A 173 -19.13 10.08 -11.00
C LEU A 173 -19.49 9.00 -9.96
N HIS A 174 -18.93 7.82 -10.11
CA HIS A 174 -19.08 6.72 -9.18
C HIS A 174 -18.04 6.78 -8.05
N ASN A 175 -18.34 6.14 -6.94
CA ASN A 175 -17.43 6.03 -5.78
C ASN A 175 -17.00 7.38 -5.17
N HIS A 176 -17.78 8.45 -5.42
CA HIS A 176 -17.53 9.74 -4.76
C HIS A 176 -18.05 9.69 -3.32
N ILE A 177 -17.37 8.92 -2.50
CA ILE A 177 -17.78 8.53 -1.15
C ILE A 177 -16.62 8.81 -0.19
N THR A 178 -16.92 9.35 0.98
CA THR A 178 -15.96 9.54 2.07
C THR A 178 -16.48 8.95 3.38
N THR A 179 -15.65 8.91 4.40
CA THR A 179 -16.04 8.46 5.74
C THR A 179 -16.62 9.64 6.52
N ALA A 180 -17.68 9.39 7.29
CA ALA A 180 -18.21 10.37 8.22
C ALA A 180 -17.10 10.82 9.20
N THR A 181 -16.87 12.11 9.26
CA THR A 181 -15.79 12.69 10.07
C THR A 181 -16.31 12.98 11.47
N ARG A 182 -15.61 12.45 12.48
CA ARG A 182 -15.93 12.77 13.89
C ARG A 182 -15.46 14.17 14.22
N GLU A 183 -16.07 14.80 15.23
CA GLU A 183 -15.76 16.17 15.67
C GLU A 183 -14.26 16.38 15.94
N THR A 184 -13.62 15.44 16.63
CA THR A 184 -12.17 15.49 16.90
C THR A 184 -11.31 15.47 15.62
N ALA A 185 -11.73 14.76 14.58
CA ALA A 185 -11.03 14.74 13.30
C ALA A 185 -11.31 16.05 12.52
N LEU A 186 -12.54 16.55 12.58
CA LEU A 186 -12.92 17.82 11.95
C LEU A 186 -12.13 19.00 12.54
N SER A 187 -11.93 19.02 13.86
CA SER A 187 -11.11 20.05 14.53
C SER A 187 -9.66 20.02 14.04
N ARG A 188 -9.10 18.83 13.79
CA ARG A 188 -7.78 18.68 13.19
C ARG A 188 -7.74 19.16 11.75
N PHE A 189 -8.77 18.84 10.97
CA PHE A 189 -8.86 19.31 9.58
C PHE A 189 -8.82 20.84 9.54
N LYS A 190 -9.64 21.52 10.33
CA LYS A 190 -9.70 22.97 10.39
C LYS A 190 -8.40 23.63 10.85
N ALA A 191 -7.58 22.94 11.64
CA ALA A 191 -6.33 23.47 12.17
C ALA A 191 -5.16 23.37 11.18
N LEU A 192 -5.23 22.47 10.19
CA LEU A 192 -4.14 22.21 9.25
C LEU A 192 -4.30 23.05 7.98
N LYS A 193 -3.20 23.66 7.54
CA LYS A 193 -3.11 24.36 6.25
C LYS A 193 -2.65 23.40 5.14
N ALA A 194 -2.78 23.84 3.90
CA ALA A 194 -2.30 23.07 2.74
C ALA A 194 -0.81 22.71 2.88
N GLY A 195 -0.50 21.42 2.78
CA GLY A 195 0.84 20.87 2.94
C GLY A 195 1.22 20.47 4.37
N GLU A 196 0.42 20.84 5.38
CA GLU A 196 0.62 20.44 6.77
C GLU A 196 0.02 19.05 7.04
N ASN A 197 0.50 18.41 8.09
CA ASN A 197 0.10 17.07 8.50
C ASN A 197 -0.05 16.96 10.03
N PHE A 198 -0.23 15.75 10.54
CA PHE A 198 -0.41 15.49 11.96
C PHE A 198 0.67 16.14 12.86
N HIS A 199 1.92 16.22 12.39
CA HIS A 199 3.01 16.76 13.21
C HIS A 199 2.91 18.27 13.43
N ASP A 200 2.23 18.99 12.53
CA ASP A 200 2.03 20.44 12.61
C ASP A 200 0.87 20.84 13.56
N LEU A 201 0.07 19.87 14.00
CA LEU A 201 -1.01 20.09 14.96
C LEU A 201 -0.46 20.53 16.33
N SER A 202 -1.25 21.33 17.04
CA SER A 202 -0.97 21.68 18.43
C SER A 202 -1.07 20.46 19.36
N PRO A 203 -0.39 20.46 20.53
CA PRO A 203 -0.43 19.34 21.48
C PRO A 203 -1.85 18.91 21.89
N GLU A 204 -2.76 19.86 22.03
CA GLU A 204 -4.15 19.64 22.45
C GLU A 204 -4.91 18.77 21.43
N LEU A 205 -4.58 18.91 20.15
CA LEU A 205 -5.17 18.12 19.07
C LEU A 205 -4.52 16.75 18.88
N LYS A 206 -3.43 16.44 19.57
CA LYS A 206 -2.70 15.17 19.53
C LYS A 206 -3.04 14.20 20.67
N THR A 207 -3.80 14.62 21.66
CA THR A 207 -4.04 13.89 22.93
C THR A 207 -4.62 12.48 22.80
N THR A 208 -5.28 12.17 21.69
CA THR A 208 -5.84 10.80 21.44
C THR A 208 -4.82 9.82 20.90
N TYR A 209 -3.59 10.23 20.65
CA TYR A 209 -2.51 9.36 20.15
C TYR A 209 -1.54 9.06 21.28
N SER A 210 -1.38 7.77 21.61
CA SER A 210 -0.51 7.31 22.70
C SER A 210 0.98 7.56 22.39
N ASN A 211 1.34 7.64 21.13
CA ASN A 211 2.71 7.92 20.69
C ASN A 211 2.71 8.80 19.44
N ALA A 212 2.45 10.10 19.66
CA ALA A 212 2.32 11.08 18.59
C ALA A 212 3.59 11.21 17.73
N GLU A 213 4.79 11.07 18.33
CA GLU A 213 6.06 11.22 17.63
C GLU A 213 6.35 10.11 16.62
N ARG A 214 5.78 8.90 16.83
CA ARG A 214 5.91 7.76 15.90
C ARG A 214 4.86 7.73 14.80
N THR A 215 3.99 8.74 14.74
CA THR A 215 2.98 8.85 13.70
C THR A 215 3.64 9.13 12.36
N GLN A 216 3.14 8.49 11.30
CA GLN A 216 3.67 8.71 9.95
C GLN A 216 3.30 10.12 9.44
N ASN A 217 4.19 10.75 8.68
CA ASN A 217 3.98 12.08 8.08
C ASN A 217 2.80 12.14 7.09
N THR A 218 2.28 11.01 6.67
CA THR A 218 1.11 10.93 5.79
C THR A 218 -0.22 11.02 6.53
N ILE A 219 -0.21 10.96 7.87
CA ILE A 219 -1.45 11.05 8.68
C ILE A 219 -1.93 12.50 8.73
N TYR A 220 -3.23 12.72 8.47
CA TYR A 220 -3.85 14.04 8.38
C TYR A 220 -3.16 14.99 7.40
N MET A 221 -2.56 14.46 6.34
CA MET A 221 -1.96 15.29 5.31
C MET A 221 -3.04 16.10 4.58
N ARG A 222 -2.99 17.43 4.67
CA ARG A 222 -3.77 18.29 3.78
C ARG A 222 -3.03 18.47 2.47
N LEU A 223 -3.64 18.04 1.39
CA LEU A 223 -3.06 18.15 0.07
C LEU A 223 -2.86 19.61 -0.35
N LYS A 224 -1.96 19.85 -1.30
CA LYS A 224 -1.80 21.13 -1.99
C LYS A 224 -2.34 21.01 -3.40
N TYR A 225 -3.09 21.99 -3.86
CA TYR A 225 -3.61 21.97 -5.23
C TYR A 225 -2.52 22.08 -6.28
N ASP A 226 -1.52 22.91 -6.05
CA ASP A 226 -0.52 23.28 -7.05
C ASP A 226 0.72 22.39 -7.04
N GLU A 227 0.65 21.27 -6.34
CA GLU A 227 1.70 20.26 -6.28
C GLU A 227 1.13 18.86 -6.59
N PRO A 228 1.95 17.93 -7.11
CA PRO A 228 1.58 16.52 -7.14
C PRO A 228 1.50 15.97 -5.71
N SER A 229 0.60 15.05 -5.48
CA SER A 229 0.49 14.37 -4.19
C SER A 229 1.66 13.43 -3.91
N GLY A 230 1.86 13.05 -2.66
CA GLY A 230 2.63 11.88 -2.30
C GLY A 230 1.98 10.59 -2.77
N THR A 231 2.58 9.44 -2.45
CA THR A 231 2.03 8.13 -2.80
C THR A 231 0.65 7.91 -2.16
N VAL A 232 -0.37 7.79 -3.00
CA VAL A 232 -1.73 7.42 -2.56
C VAL A 232 -1.68 6.00 -1.99
N VAL A 233 -1.99 5.89 -0.71
CA VAL A 233 -2.11 4.64 0.04
C VAL A 233 -3.58 4.45 0.43
N ASN A 234 -3.89 3.68 1.47
CA ASN A 234 -5.24 3.67 2.02
C ASN A 234 -5.54 5.01 2.71
N VAL A 235 -6.01 5.98 1.93
CA VAL A 235 -6.24 7.38 2.38
C VAL A 235 -7.31 7.49 3.47
N ARG A 236 -8.16 6.48 3.67
CA ARG A 236 -9.06 6.40 4.81
C ARG A 236 -8.30 6.25 6.12
N LYS A 237 -7.30 5.37 6.15
CA LYS A 237 -6.47 5.14 7.35
C LYS A 237 -5.57 6.33 7.64
N SER A 238 -5.05 6.98 6.61
CA SER A 238 -4.19 8.16 6.73
C SER A 238 -4.97 9.47 6.88
N MET A 239 -6.29 9.46 6.66
CA MET A 239 -7.16 10.64 6.80
C MET A 239 -6.67 11.85 5.97
N TRP A 240 -6.35 11.62 4.68
CA TRP A 240 -5.93 12.70 3.79
C TRP A 240 -7.05 13.73 3.63
N ILE A 241 -6.67 15.00 3.70
CA ILE A 241 -7.59 16.12 3.72
C ILE A 241 -7.59 16.80 2.35
N HIS A 242 -8.78 17.19 1.88
CA HIS A 242 -8.95 17.99 0.68
C HIS A 242 -8.16 19.30 0.77
N PRO A 243 -7.56 19.82 -0.33
CA PRO A 243 -6.73 21.02 -0.28
C PRO A 243 -7.39 22.24 0.39
N GLU A 244 -8.66 22.50 0.07
CA GLU A 244 -9.40 23.70 0.52
C GLU A 244 -10.56 23.38 1.46
N LEU A 245 -11.13 22.16 1.40
CA LEU A 245 -12.31 21.80 2.19
C LEU A 245 -11.92 21.01 3.44
N ASP A 246 -12.63 21.26 4.55
CA ASP A 246 -12.40 20.58 5.83
C ASP A 246 -13.04 19.19 5.87
N ARG A 247 -12.70 18.35 4.87
CA ARG A 247 -13.14 16.98 4.76
C ARG A 247 -12.03 16.07 4.27
N ALA A 248 -12.16 14.78 4.55
CA ALA A 248 -11.29 13.78 3.92
C ALA A 248 -11.57 13.73 2.42
N ILE A 249 -10.55 13.38 1.63
CA ILE A 249 -10.76 13.10 0.21
C ILE A 249 -11.59 11.82 0.03
N SER A 250 -12.41 11.80 -1.01
CA SER A 250 -13.25 10.67 -1.37
C SER A 250 -12.44 9.55 -2.03
N ILE A 251 -13.06 8.37 -2.16
CA ILE A 251 -12.50 7.26 -2.95
C ILE A 251 -12.24 7.70 -4.39
N ARG A 252 -13.18 8.44 -5.01
CA ARG A 252 -13.03 8.93 -6.38
C ARG A 252 -11.91 9.94 -6.52
N GLU A 253 -11.78 10.89 -5.60
CA GLU A 253 -10.67 11.85 -5.61
C GLU A 253 -9.32 11.12 -5.49
N ALA A 254 -9.20 10.15 -4.57
CA ALA A 254 -8.01 9.32 -4.46
C ALA A 254 -7.75 8.49 -5.75
N ALA A 255 -8.79 7.97 -6.38
CA ALA A 255 -8.71 7.21 -7.64
C ALA A 255 -8.23 8.10 -8.81
N ARG A 256 -8.72 9.34 -8.89
CA ARG A 256 -8.25 10.31 -9.91
C ARG A 256 -6.79 10.72 -9.71
N LEU A 257 -6.32 10.83 -8.48
CA LEU A 257 -4.88 11.00 -8.18
C LEU A 257 -4.05 9.79 -8.67
N GLN A 258 -4.65 8.62 -8.75
CA GLN A 258 -4.06 7.41 -9.34
C GLN A 258 -4.28 7.31 -10.85
N THR A 259 -4.93 8.29 -11.48
CA THR A 259 -5.30 8.31 -12.91
C THR A 259 -6.37 7.30 -13.33
N PHE A 260 -7.22 6.82 -12.40
CA PHE A 260 -8.41 6.06 -12.77
C PHE A 260 -9.49 6.99 -13.34
N PRO A 261 -10.04 6.71 -14.52
CA PRO A 261 -11.15 7.49 -15.07
C PRO A 261 -12.43 7.27 -14.26
N ASP A 262 -13.36 8.21 -14.34
CA ASP A 262 -14.66 8.12 -13.64
C ASP A 262 -15.49 6.92 -14.08
N SER A 263 -15.26 6.42 -15.28
CA SER A 263 -15.90 5.20 -15.81
C SER A 263 -15.47 3.92 -15.11
N PHE A 264 -14.33 3.93 -14.38
CA PHE A 264 -13.88 2.78 -13.62
C PHE A 264 -14.61 2.73 -12.27
N ILE A 265 -15.32 1.65 -12.00
CA ILE A 265 -16.10 1.47 -10.78
C ILE A 265 -15.36 0.51 -9.83
N PHE A 266 -15.17 0.96 -8.58
CA PHE A 266 -14.65 0.12 -7.50
C PHE A 266 -15.81 -0.53 -6.76
N GLU A 267 -15.73 -1.83 -6.54
CA GLU A 267 -16.79 -2.60 -5.88
C GLU A 267 -16.38 -3.08 -4.48
N GLY A 268 -17.37 -3.56 -3.73
CA GLY A 268 -17.20 -4.07 -2.38
C GLY A 268 -17.37 -3.02 -1.29
N THR A 269 -16.92 -3.33 -0.09
CA THR A 269 -17.04 -2.43 1.06
C THR A 269 -16.21 -1.16 0.88
N LYS A 270 -16.56 -0.09 1.58
CA LYS A 270 -15.81 1.18 1.58
C LYS A 270 -14.31 0.97 1.85
N ASP A 271 -13.97 0.12 2.81
CA ASP A 271 -12.57 -0.22 3.11
C ASP A 271 -11.88 -0.94 1.96
N SER A 272 -12.59 -1.87 1.32
CA SER A 272 -12.09 -2.59 0.14
C SER A 272 -11.81 -1.63 -1.01
N GLN A 273 -12.73 -0.71 -1.30
CA GLN A 273 -12.56 0.28 -2.37
C GLN A 273 -11.34 1.19 -2.13
N TYR A 274 -11.18 1.73 -0.91
CA TYR A 274 -9.97 2.49 -0.55
C TYR A 274 -8.68 1.66 -0.68
N GLN A 275 -8.75 0.38 -0.32
CA GLN A 275 -7.59 -0.51 -0.41
C GLN A 275 -7.24 -0.83 -1.87
N GLN A 276 -8.23 -1.04 -2.73
CA GLN A 276 -8.03 -1.23 -4.17
C GLN A 276 -7.32 -0.03 -4.78
N VAL A 277 -7.79 1.19 -4.51
CA VAL A 277 -7.14 2.42 -4.96
C VAL A 277 -5.70 2.48 -4.45
N GLY A 278 -5.48 2.26 -3.15
CA GLY A 278 -4.16 2.35 -2.55
C GLY A 278 -3.14 1.33 -3.08
N ASN A 279 -3.59 0.13 -3.46
CA ASN A 279 -2.72 -0.95 -3.95
C ASN A 279 -2.44 -0.85 -5.46
N ALA A 280 -3.18 -0.04 -6.19
CA ALA A 280 -3.11 -0.01 -7.65
C ALA A 280 -1.75 0.45 -8.20
N VAL A 281 -1.46 0.01 -9.40
CA VAL A 281 -0.53 0.67 -10.30
C VAL A 281 -1.32 1.74 -11.06
N PRO A 282 -0.86 3.00 -11.11
CA PRO A 282 -1.58 4.05 -11.85
C PRO A 282 -1.80 3.67 -13.31
N PRO A 283 -3.04 3.75 -13.82
CA PRO A 283 -3.37 3.39 -15.21
C PRO A 283 -2.46 4.03 -16.26
N PHE A 284 -2.04 5.28 -16.10
CA PHE A 284 -1.15 5.91 -17.07
C PHE A 284 0.24 5.29 -17.10
N LEU A 285 0.80 4.96 -15.94
CA LEU A 285 2.06 4.21 -15.87
C LEU A 285 1.91 2.82 -16.49
N ALA A 286 0.83 2.10 -16.16
CA ALA A 286 0.55 0.78 -16.71
C ALA A 286 0.37 0.83 -18.24
N LYS A 287 -0.32 1.87 -18.75
CA LYS A 287 -0.50 2.12 -20.18
C LYS A 287 0.84 2.33 -20.88
N ALA A 288 1.70 3.20 -20.35
CA ALA A 288 3.02 3.46 -20.95
C ALA A 288 3.86 2.19 -21.06
N VAL A 289 3.88 1.35 -20.02
CA VAL A 289 4.57 0.05 -20.04
C VAL A 289 3.93 -0.91 -21.04
N ALA A 290 2.60 -0.97 -21.09
CA ALA A 290 1.90 -1.83 -22.06
C ALA A 290 2.18 -1.41 -23.52
N GLU A 291 2.15 -0.12 -23.81
CA GLU A 291 2.44 0.42 -25.14
C GLU A 291 3.89 0.13 -25.57
N SER A 292 4.86 0.21 -24.65
CA SER A 292 6.26 -0.17 -24.94
C SER A 292 6.39 -1.67 -25.25
N ILE A 293 5.62 -2.54 -24.60
CA ILE A 293 5.60 -3.97 -24.89
C ILE A 293 4.96 -4.23 -26.27
N ILE A 294 3.83 -3.59 -26.58
CA ILE A 294 3.14 -3.73 -27.86
C ILE A 294 4.06 -3.32 -29.01
N SER A 295 4.75 -2.17 -28.88
CA SER A 295 5.65 -1.69 -29.92
C SER A 295 6.81 -2.66 -30.26
N ILE A 296 7.21 -3.46 -29.27
CA ILE A 296 8.22 -4.50 -29.48
C ILE A 296 7.60 -5.74 -30.15
N LEU A 297 6.41 -6.16 -29.74
CA LEU A 297 5.72 -7.30 -30.32
C LEU A 297 5.37 -7.07 -31.79
N ASP A 298 5.05 -5.84 -32.19
CA ASP A 298 4.80 -5.46 -33.57
C ASP A 298 6.03 -5.59 -34.48
N GLN A 299 7.24 -5.61 -33.89
CA GLN A 299 8.49 -5.82 -34.62
C GLN A 299 8.80 -7.32 -34.89
N VAL A 300 8.08 -8.21 -34.22
CA VAL A 300 8.28 -9.68 -34.30
C VAL A 300 7.37 -10.32 -35.36
N GLN A 301 6.33 -9.62 -35.80
CA GLN A 301 5.44 -10.06 -36.89
C GLN A 301 6.02 -9.74 -38.26
#